data_3603b2085ab21a2f81673b2c186803db
#
_entry.id   3603b2085ab21a2f81673b2c186803db
#
_cell.length_a   1.000
_cell.length_b   1.000
_cell.length_c   1.000
_cell.angle_alpha   90.00
_cell.angle_beta   90.00
_cell.angle_gamma   90.00
#
_symmetry.space_group_name_H-M   'P 1'
#
loop_
_entity.id
_entity.type
_entity.pdbx_description
1 polymer ?
#
loop_
_entity_poly.entity_id
_entity_poly.type
_entity_poly.pdbx_seq_one_letter_code
_entity_poly.pdbx_strand_id
1 'polypeptide(L)'
;VVRFFKLAFSGIGTLIAAVIFSTIFFFPAWVGRLEGTFAPVISGIEMYVDQRDEISSVINGNFVVLRPRCRFHHIEWELVTPHRSIVADVKFDQGTRRHRLGQNSFGPWTVTLKKSELESRSTAQVFHTCPWRPWQTITHFYP
;
A
#
# COMPACT_ATOMS: atom_id res chain seq x y z
N VAL A 1 4.80 -47.86 21.83
CA VAL A 1 5.63 -47.33 20.71
C VAL A 1 4.76 -46.73 19.62
N VAL A 2 3.67 -47.39 19.15
CA VAL A 2 2.82 -46.90 18.04
C VAL A 2 2.09 -45.60 18.36
N ARG A 3 1.68 -45.34 19.59
CA ARG A 3 1.00 -44.10 20.00
C ARG A 3 1.97 -42.88 20.01
N PHE A 4 3.20 -43.05 20.36
CA PHE A 4 4.22 -42.01 20.34
C PHE A 4 4.53 -41.55 18.90
N PHE A 5 4.62 -42.48 17.95
CA PHE A 5 4.84 -42.19 16.54
C PHE A 5 3.69 -41.39 15.93
N LYS A 6 2.44 -41.70 16.28
CA LYS A 6 1.25 -40.94 15.78
C LYS A 6 1.25 -39.49 16.30
N LEU A 7 1.63 -39.25 17.56
CA LEU A 7 1.70 -37.90 18.14
C LEU A 7 2.84 -37.08 17.51
N ALA A 8 4.01 -37.68 17.29
CA ALA A 8 5.12 -37.00 16.63
C ALA A 8 4.82 -36.64 15.20
N PHE A 9 4.21 -37.53 14.42
CA PHE A 9 3.79 -37.27 13.06
C PHE A 9 2.67 -36.21 12.97
N SER A 10 1.74 -36.17 13.92
CA SER A 10 0.74 -35.13 14.04
C SER A 10 1.38 -33.77 14.31
N GLY A 11 2.35 -33.69 15.22
CA GLY A 11 3.04 -32.42 15.55
C GLY A 11 3.84 -31.86 14.39
N ILE A 12 4.57 -32.69 13.66
CA ILE A 12 5.35 -32.30 12.48
C ILE A 12 4.41 -31.85 11.37
N GLY A 13 3.33 -32.57 11.12
CA GLY A 13 2.32 -32.19 10.12
C GLY A 13 1.68 -30.83 10.41
N THR A 14 1.38 -30.57 11.67
CA THR A 14 0.82 -29.27 12.10
C THR A 14 1.82 -28.13 11.92
N LEU A 15 3.09 -28.37 12.25
CA LEU A 15 4.17 -27.39 12.03
C LEU A 15 4.36 -27.06 10.55
N ILE A 16 4.41 -28.06 9.70
CA ILE A 16 4.54 -27.89 8.24
C ILE A 16 3.33 -27.10 7.70
N ALA A 17 2.13 -27.46 8.10
CA ALA A 17 0.91 -26.76 7.68
C ALA A 17 0.91 -25.30 8.14
N ALA A 18 1.33 -25.00 9.37
CA ALA A 18 1.45 -23.65 9.89
C ALA A 18 2.49 -22.82 9.13
N VAL A 19 3.65 -23.40 8.79
CA VAL A 19 4.68 -22.72 7.99
C VAL A 19 4.16 -22.42 6.59
N ILE A 20 3.54 -23.41 5.92
CA ILE A 20 2.95 -23.21 4.58
C ILE A 20 1.89 -22.12 4.62
N PHE A 21 0.98 -22.18 5.60
CA PHE A 21 -0.07 -21.18 5.76
C PHE A 21 0.53 -19.78 5.97
N SER A 22 1.48 -19.62 6.89
CA SER A 22 2.15 -18.36 7.13
C SER A 22 2.85 -17.82 5.87
N THR A 23 3.52 -18.68 5.12
CA THR A 23 4.22 -18.31 3.89
C THR A 23 3.21 -17.80 2.82
N ILE A 24 2.10 -18.48 2.64
CA ILE A 24 1.10 -18.09 1.63
C ILE A 24 0.45 -16.74 1.99
N PHE A 25 0.15 -16.49 3.25
CA PHE A 25 -0.58 -15.29 3.67
C PHE A 25 0.31 -14.07 3.91
N PHE A 26 1.48 -14.23 4.49
CA PHE A 26 2.34 -13.09 4.86
C PHE A 26 3.43 -12.76 3.83
N PHE A 27 3.90 -13.75 3.10
CA PHE A 27 4.98 -13.58 2.12
C PHE A 27 4.65 -12.55 1.02
N PRO A 28 3.45 -12.56 0.39
CA PRO A 28 3.15 -11.61 -0.68
C PRO A 28 3.18 -10.15 -0.23
N ALA A 29 2.63 -9.85 0.94
CA ALA A 29 2.60 -8.49 1.47
C ALA A 29 4.00 -8.00 1.85
N TRP A 30 4.80 -8.86 2.48
CA TRP A 30 6.16 -8.54 2.89
C TRP A 30 7.08 -8.32 1.68
N VAL A 31 7.00 -9.20 0.69
CA VAL A 31 7.76 -9.07 -0.57
C VAL A 31 7.35 -7.81 -1.32
N GLY A 32 6.06 -7.50 -1.37
CA GLY A 32 5.56 -6.29 -2.01
C GLY A 32 6.09 -5.00 -1.37
N ARG A 33 6.23 -4.97 -0.05
CA ARG A 33 6.83 -3.83 0.67
C ARG A 33 8.33 -3.71 0.41
N LEU A 34 9.07 -4.82 0.49
CA LEU A 34 10.49 -4.82 0.17
C LEU A 34 10.72 -4.37 -1.28
N GLU A 35 9.96 -4.89 -2.20
CA GLU A 35 10.05 -4.48 -3.59
C GLU A 35 9.76 -2.99 -3.77
N GLY A 36 8.72 -2.46 -3.12
CA GLY A 36 8.40 -1.04 -3.18
C GLY A 36 9.49 -0.14 -2.61
N THR A 37 10.28 -0.65 -1.66
CA THR A 37 11.41 0.08 -1.10
C THR A 37 12.64 0.09 -2.03
N PHE A 38 13.01 -1.06 -2.58
CA PHE A 38 14.23 -1.19 -3.39
C PHE A 38 14.02 -0.94 -4.89
N ALA A 39 12.83 -1.20 -5.38
CA ALA A 39 12.44 -1.03 -6.77
C ALA A 39 11.02 -0.45 -6.90
N PRO A 40 10.80 0.79 -6.45
CA PRO A 40 9.48 1.40 -6.45
C PRO A 40 8.91 1.54 -7.85
N VAL A 41 7.59 1.54 -7.94
CA VAL A 41 6.87 1.78 -9.21
C VAL A 41 6.84 3.27 -9.53
N ILE A 42 6.73 4.09 -8.48
CA ILE A 42 6.71 5.55 -8.55
C ILE A 42 7.72 6.13 -7.56
N SER A 43 8.23 7.32 -7.85
CA SER A 43 9.17 8.06 -7.00
C SER A 43 9.02 9.56 -7.19
N GLY A 44 9.78 10.36 -6.42
CA GLY A 44 9.81 11.82 -6.56
C GLY A 44 8.43 12.44 -6.41
N ILE A 45 7.72 12.03 -5.36
CA ILE A 45 6.35 12.48 -5.10
C ILE A 45 6.41 13.87 -4.47
N GLU A 46 5.81 14.82 -5.17
CA GLU A 46 5.59 16.19 -4.68
C GLU A 46 4.10 16.38 -4.50
N MET A 47 3.66 16.71 -3.30
CA MET A 47 2.25 16.81 -2.96
C MET A 47 1.89 18.20 -2.43
N TYR A 48 0.78 18.72 -2.90
CA TYR A 48 0.18 19.98 -2.47
C TYR A 48 -1.17 19.67 -1.84
N VAL A 49 -1.41 20.21 -0.65
CA VAL A 49 -2.61 19.98 0.15
C VAL A 49 -3.35 21.27 0.35
N ASP A 50 -4.62 21.30 -0.05
CA ASP A 50 -5.53 22.40 0.19
C ASP A 50 -6.71 21.94 1.03
N GLN A 51 -7.09 22.72 2.05
CA GLN A 51 -8.29 22.46 2.84
C GLN A 51 -9.53 22.73 1.98
N ARG A 52 -10.41 21.73 1.88
CA ARG A 52 -11.66 21.86 1.12
C ARG A 52 -12.81 22.31 2.02
N ASP A 53 -12.96 21.64 3.16
CA ASP A 53 -13.99 21.90 4.16
C ASP A 53 -13.48 21.54 5.56
N GLU A 54 -14.35 21.52 6.58
CA GLU A 54 -13.95 21.25 7.96
C GLU A 54 -13.36 19.87 8.21
N ILE A 55 -13.64 18.89 7.34
CA ILE A 55 -13.29 17.47 7.55
C ILE A 55 -12.55 16.85 6.37
N SER A 56 -12.35 17.58 5.27
CA SER A 56 -11.71 17.04 4.08
C SER A 56 -10.70 18.00 3.45
N SER A 57 -9.71 17.42 2.79
CA SER A 57 -8.68 18.13 2.04
C SER A 57 -8.62 17.64 0.60
N VAL A 58 -8.20 18.53 -0.30
CA VAL A 58 -7.90 18.20 -1.70
C VAL A 58 -6.40 18.09 -1.85
N ILE A 59 -5.96 17.03 -2.48
CA ILE A 59 -4.56 16.80 -2.79
C ILE A 59 -4.32 16.77 -4.30
N ASN A 60 -3.25 17.42 -4.68
CA ASN A 60 -2.72 17.44 -6.04
C ASN A 60 -1.21 17.23 -5.98
N GLY A 61 -0.61 16.82 -7.07
CA GLY A 61 0.84 16.74 -7.10
C GLY A 61 1.41 16.11 -8.34
N ASN A 62 2.70 15.84 -8.27
CA ASN A 62 3.49 15.23 -9.32
C ASN A 62 4.23 14.01 -8.79
N PHE A 63 4.55 13.09 -9.67
CA PHE A 63 5.37 11.93 -9.37
C PHE A 63 6.06 11.43 -10.64
N VAL A 64 7.09 10.64 -10.47
CA VAL A 64 7.82 10.01 -11.56
C VAL A 64 7.47 8.52 -11.63
N VAL A 65 7.02 8.05 -12.78
CA VAL A 65 6.76 6.63 -13.04
C VAL A 65 8.06 5.97 -13.48
N LEU A 66 8.52 5.00 -12.71
CA LEU A 66 9.73 4.21 -13.01
C LEU A 66 9.41 2.90 -13.74
N ARG A 67 8.20 2.37 -13.51
CA ARG A 67 7.77 1.06 -14.04
C ARG A 67 6.40 1.16 -14.72
N PRO A 68 6.34 1.58 -16.00
CA PRO A 68 5.08 1.90 -16.69
C PRO A 68 4.21 0.68 -17.00
N ARG A 69 4.74 -0.55 -16.86
CA ARG A 69 3.97 -1.79 -17.05
C ARG A 69 3.16 -2.18 -15.81
N CYS A 70 3.49 -1.62 -14.65
CA CYS A 70 2.71 -1.82 -13.44
C CYS A 70 1.45 -0.95 -13.50
N ARG A 71 0.34 -1.48 -12.99
CA ARG A 71 -0.95 -0.79 -12.97
C ARG A 71 -1.26 -0.36 -11.55
N PHE A 72 -1.75 0.85 -11.38
CA PHE A 72 -2.33 1.30 -10.13
C PHE A 72 -3.49 0.38 -9.75
N HIS A 73 -3.54 -0.05 -8.51
CA HIS A 73 -4.61 -0.85 -7.95
C HIS A 73 -5.47 0.00 -7.02
N HIS A 74 -4.89 0.48 -5.92
CA HIS A 74 -5.54 1.38 -4.96
C HIS A 74 -4.50 2.15 -4.15
N ILE A 75 -4.97 3.10 -3.39
CA ILE A 75 -4.20 3.83 -2.38
C ILE A 75 -4.89 3.63 -1.02
N GLU A 76 -4.10 3.36 0.00
CA GLU A 76 -4.54 3.35 1.38
C GLU A 76 -3.96 4.57 2.07
N TRP A 77 -4.83 5.37 2.66
CA TRP A 77 -4.46 6.54 3.44
C TRP A 77 -4.86 6.34 4.88
N GLU A 78 -3.92 6.43 5.79
CA GLU A 78 -4.15 6.16 7.20
C GLU A 78 -3.79 7.35 8.06
N LEU A 79 -4.68 7.70 8.98
CA LEU A 79 -4.41 8.60 10.09
C LEU A 79 -3.84 7.79 11.25
N VAL A 80 -2.59 8.06 11.60
CA VAL A 80 -1.89 7.37 12.69
C VAL A 80 -2.16 8.11 14.00
N THR A 81 -2.82 7.42 14.93
CA THR A 81 -3.04 7.92 16.28
C THR A 81 -2.30 7.02 17.30
N PRO A 82 -2.04 7.48 18.53
CA PRO A 82 -1.30 6.69 19.53
C PRO A 82 -1.92 5.32 19.86
N HIS A 83 -3.21 5.16 19.60
CA HIS A 83 -3.93 3.94 19.98
C HIS A 83 -4.43 3.12 18.79
N ARG A 84 -4.54 3.70 17.60
CA ARG A 84 -5.08 3.04 16.41
C ARG A 84 -4.70 3.77 15.13
N SER A 85 -4.70 3.04 14.03
CA SER A 85 -4.72 3.57 12.66
C SER A 85 -6.17 3.62 12.16
N ILE A 86 -6.52 4.71 11.48
CA ILE A 86 -7.85 4.91 10.90
C ILE A 86 -7.66 5.12 9.40
N VAL A 87 -8.25 4.26 8.61
CA VAL A 87 -8.23 4.40 7.15
C VAL A 87 -9.13 5.56 6.74
N ALA A 88 -8.57 6.50 5.99
CA ALA A 88 -9.28 7.63 5.43
C ALA A 88 -9.82 7.28 4.04
N ASP A 89 -11.03 7.76 3.75
CA ASP A 89 -11.61 7.60 2.41
C ASP A 89 -10.94 8.55 1.41
N VAL A 90 -10.57 8.01 0.25
CA VAL A 90 -9.96 8.77 -0.85
C VAL A 90 -10.87 8.71 -2.07
N LYS A 91 -11.37 9.86 -2.49
CA LYS A 91 -12.20 10.00 -3.70
C LYS A 91 -11.38 10.59 -4.84
N PHE A 92 -11.38 9.90 -5.96
CA PHE A 92 -10.73 10.34 -7.18
C PHE A 92 -11.72 11.12 -8.04
N ASP A 93 -11.56 12.43 -8.14
CA ASP A 93 -12.46 13.30 -8.93
C ASP A 93 -12.28 13.09 -10.45
N GLN A 94 -11.14 12.57 -10.86
CA GLN A 94 -10.88 12.16 -12.24
C GLN A 94 -10.48 10.68 -12.26
N GLY A 95 -11.06 9.91 -13.18
CA GLY A 95 -10.76 8.49 -13.33
C GLY A 95 -9.26 8.24 -13.50
N THR A 96 -8.79 7.09 -13.02
CA THR A 96 -7.39 6.69 -13.07
C THR A 96 -6.88 6.68 -14.52
N ARG A 97 -6.01 7.62 -14.86
CA ARG A 97 -5.36 7.68 -16.17
C ARG A 97 -4.19 6.69 -16.21
N ARG A 98 -3.93 6.12 -17.38
CA ARG A 98 -2.68 5.38 -17.60
C ARG A 98 -1.52 6.37 -17.56
N HIS A 99 -0.61 6.16 -16.63
CA HIS A 99 0.58 6.98 -16.52
C HIS A 99 1.65 6.48 -17.48
N ARG A 100 2.37 7.43 -18.08
CA ARG A 100 3.51 7.14 -18.97
C ARG A 100 4.79 7.11 -18.12
N LEU A 101 5.84 6.49 -18.67
CA LEU A 101 7.17 6.56 -18.07
C LEU A 101 7.60 8.03 -17.91
N GLY A 102 8.19 8.37 -16.77
CA GLY A 102 8.64 9.71 -16.45
C GLY A 102 7.65 10.49 -15.60
N GLN A 103 7.69 11.82 -15.70
CA GLN A 103 6.92 12.72 -14.88
C GLN A 103 5.44 12.70 -15.22
N ASN A 104 4.60 12.60 -14.21
CA ASN A 104 3.13 12.60 -14.31
C ASN A 104 2.56 13.44 -13.17
N SER A 105 1.31 13.88 -13.33
CA SER A 105 0.55 14.56 -12.30
C SER A 105 -0.57 13.68 -11.77
N PHE A 106 -1.00 13.93 -10.55
CA PHE A 106 -2.17 13.32 -9.93
C PHE A 106 -3.08 14.38 -9.29
N GLY A 107 -4.30 13.99 -9.04
CA GLY A 107 -5.31 14.85 -8.44
C GLY A 107 -6.19 15.56 -9.48
N PRO A 108 -7.17 16.32 -9.04
CA PRO A 108 -7.52 16.48 -7.63
C PRO A 108 -8.10 15.20 -7.01
N TRP A 109 -7.66 14.86 -5.79
CA TRP A 109 -8.22 13.78 -4.99
C TRP A 109 -8.73 14.36 -3.68
N THR A 110 -9.90 13.94 -3.24
CA THR A 110 -10.45 14.36 -1.95
C THR A 110 -10.18 13.29 -0.90
N VAL A 111 -9.50 13.67 0.18
CA VAL A 111 -9.22 12.80 1.33
C VAL A 111 -10.04 13.29 2.51
N THR A 112 -10.73 12.37 3.20
CA THR A 112 -11.55 12.68 4.37
C THR A 112 -10.68 12.84 5.62
N LEU A 113 -9.78 13.81 5.58
CA LEU A 113 -8.91 14.26 6.67
C LEU A 113 -8.73 15.78 6.57
N LYS A 114 -8.62 16.44 7.72
CA LYS A 114 -8.22 17.86 7.78
C LYS A 114 -6.78 18.01 7.29
N LYS A 115 -6.47 19.15 6.72
CA LYS A 115 -5.11 19.46 6.26
C LYS A 115 -4.06 19.25 7.36
N SER A 116 -4.32 19.71 8.57
CA SER A 116 -3.41 19.58 9.72
C SER A 116 -3.17 18.12 10.13
N GLU A 117 -4.19 17.26 10.05
CA GLU A 117 -4.08 15.83 10.33
C GLU A 117 -3.33 15.12 9.22
N LEU A 118 -3.63 15.48 7.97
CA LEU A 118 -3.00 14.92 6.80
C LEU A 118 -1.50 15.22 6.80
N GLU A 119 -1.10 16.46 7.08
CA GLU A 119 0.31 16.86 7.07
C GLU A 119 1.11 16.36 8.29
N SER A 120 0.47 16.13 9.45
CA SER A 120 1.20 15.86 10.70
C SER A 120 1.16 14.40 11.15
N ARG A 121 0.12 13.65 10.78
CA ARG A 121 -0.16 12.33 11.39
C ARG A 121 -0.68 11.31 10.39
N SER A 122 -0.59 11.55 9.10
CA SER A 122 -1.06 10.57 8.14
C SER A 122 0.10 9.93 7.38
N THR A 123 -0.15 8.75 6.86
CA THR A 123 0.74 8.04 5.94
C THR A 123 -0.09 7.47 4.80
N ALA A 124 0.49 7.38 3.64
CA ALA A 124 -0.17 6.80 2.49
C ALA A 124 0.71 5.79 1.76
N GLN A 125 0.07 4.72 1.31
CA GLN A 125 0.71 3.65 0.55
C GLN A 125 -0.07 3.42 -0.75
N VAL A 126 0.66 3.30 -1.84
CA VAL A 126 0.09 2.99 -3.16
C VAL A 126 0.42 1.57 -3.54
N PHE A 127 -0.61 0.85 -3.95
CA PHE A 127 -0.54 -0.55 -4.35
C PHE A 127 -0.56 -0.64 -5.88
N HIS A 128 0.42 -1.33 -6.43
CA HIS A 128 0.53 -1.57 -7.86
C HIS A 128 0.54 -3.06 -8.17
N THR A 129 -0.15 -3.47 -9.22
CA THR A 129 -0.06 -4.81 -9.78
C THR A 129 0.89 -4.79 -10.97
N CYS A 130 1.99 -5.53 -10.86
CA CYS A 130 3.00 -5.63 -11.91
C CYS A 130 2.88 -6.96 -12.67
N PRO A 131 3.17 -6.99 -14.00
CA PRO A 131 3.17 -8.23 -14.78
C PRO A 131 4.10 -9.28 -14.17
N TRP A 132 3.69 -10.54 -14.26
CA TRP A 132 4.48 -11.71 -13.83
C TRP A 132 4.73 -11.83 -12.33
N ARG A 133 4.01 -11.06 -11.50
CA ARG A 133 4.13 -11.07 -10.05
C ARG A 133 2.81 -11.42 -9.40
N PRO A 134 2.78 -12.42 -8.51
CA PRO A 134 1.56 -12.80 -7.79
C PRO A 134 1.26 -11.89 -6.60
N TRP A 135 2.11 -10.91 -6.30
CA TRP A 135 1.93 -9.93 -5.23
C TRP A 135 1.79 -8.51 -5.77
N GLN A 136 1.28 -7.61 -4.94
CA GLN A 136 1.24 -6.18 -5.22
C GLN A 136 2.53 -5.52 -4.72
N THR A 137 3.11 -4.65 -5.53
CA THR A 137 4.22 -3.78 -5.10
C THR A 137 3.64 -2.63 -4.30
N ILE A 138 4.11 -2.42 -3.08
CA ILE A 138 3.61 -1.39 -2.16
C ILE A 138 4.66 -0.30 -2.06
N THR A 139 4.34 0.88 -2.55
CA THR A 139 5.24 2.04 -2.52
C THR A 139 4.72 3.05 -1.52
N HIS A 140 5.58 3.56 -0.64
CA HIS A 140 5.24 4.71 0.21
C HIS A 140 4.98 5.92 -0.67
N PHE A 141 3.81 6.52 -0.47
CA PHE A 141 3.35 7.67 -1.24
C PHE A 141 3.47 8.97 -0.44
N TYR A 142 3.20 8.89 0.85
CA TYR A 142 3.30 10.02 1.78
C TYR A 142 3.85 9.53 3.11
N PRO A 143 4.66 10.37 3.82
CA PRO A 143 5.56 10.00 4.91
C PRO A 143 4.99 9.16 5.98
#